data_562b4fba7f2cf5dd68ca7d8a3f80134e
#
_entry.id   562b4fba7f2cf5dd68ca7d8a3f80134e
#
_cell.length_a   1.000
_cell.length_b   1.000
_cell.length_c   1.000
_cell.angle_alpha   90.00
_cell.angle_beta   90.00
_cell.angle_gamma   90.00
#
_symmetry.space_group_name_H-M   'P 1'
#
loop_
_entity.id
_entity.type
_entity.pdbx_description
1 polymer ?
#
loop_
_entity_poly.entity_id
_entity_poly.type
_entity_poly.pdbx_seq_one_letter_code
_entity_poly.pdbx_strand_id
1 'polypeptide(L)'
;YKSYFIAHKSTGLAKADAFPEAIKDMTFTFGSKSSTSGRLMPTYFIMKETGKSPEDYFSKPVQFQATGGHDATARAVASGSVQVGALSYKKYDSMIADGEIKAEDAPIIWQTPYYADYNLTAHPALEELFGEEFIDKLQKSLVDCEDEAVLKAFNRDDLIPAKNEEFEGIYEVAKEVGIMR
;
A
#
# COMPACT_ATOMS: atom_id res chain seq x y z
N TYR A 1 7.04 2.74 3.44
CA TYR A 1 6.08 2.43 2.37
C TYR A 1 5.05 3.55 2.24
N LYS A 2 4.33 3.65 1.10
CA LYS A 2 3.23 4.60 0.89
C LYS A 2 2.25 4.10 -0.15
N SER A 3 1.07 4.71 -0.20
CA SER A 3 0.08 4.47 -1.24
C SER A 3 -0.02 5.67 -2.17
N TYR A 4 -0.20 5.42 -3.45
CA TYR A 4 -0.60 6.43 -4.42
C TYR A 4 -2.11 6.39 -4.63
N PHE A 5 -2.70 7.57 -4.77
CA PHE A 5 -4.00 7.77 -5.36
C PHE A 5 -3.78 8.24 -6.80
N ILE A 6 -4.31 7.50 -7.74
CA ILE A 6 -4.19 7.76 -9.17
C ILE A 6 -5.57 8.03 -9.77
N ALA A 7 -5.62 8.85 -10.80
CA ALA A 7 -6.87 9.14 -11.49
C ALA A 7 -6.72 8.97 -13.00
N HIS A 8 -7.78 8.55 -13.69
CA HIS A 8 -7.79 8.53 -15.14
C HIS A 8 -7.64 9.97 -15.70
N LYS A 9 -6.87 10.13 -16.76
CA LYS A 9 -6.56 11.44 -17.38
C LYS A 9 -7.80 12.28 -17.69
N SER A 10 -8.95 11.66 -18.03
CA SER A 10 -10.19 12.37 -18.33
C SER A 10 -10.79 13.12 -17.14
N THR A 11 -10.33 12.87 -15.92
CA THR A 11 -10.78 13.60 -14.73
C THR A 11 -10.22 15.01 -14.66
N GLY A 12 -9.12 15.27 -15.36
CA GLY A 12 -8.42 16.54 -15.31
C GLY A 12 -7.71 16.82 -13.98
N LEU A 13 -7.68 15.84 -13.07
CA LEU A 13 -7.01 15.98 -11.77
C LEU A 13 -5.49 15.93 -11.93
N ALA A 14 -4.80 16.78 -11.18
CA ALA A 14 -3.36 16.84 -11.11
C ALA A 14 -2.88 16.56 -9.67
N LYS A 15 -1.60 16.25 -9.53
CA LYS A 15 -0.98 15.99 -8.22
C LYS A 15 -1.08 17.23 -7.33
N ALA A 16 -1.57 17.02 -6.10
CA ALA A 16 -1.68 18.03 -5.06
C ALA A 16 -1.10 17.49 -3.73
N ASP A 17 -0.68 18.41 -2.85
CA ASP A 17 -0.25 18.06 -1.49
C ASP A 17 -1.45 17.83 -0.57
N ALA A 18 -2.55 18.55 -0.77
CA ALA A 18 -3.80 18.32 -0.06
C ALA A 18 -4.60 17.16 -0.66
N PHE A 19 -5.36 16.47 0.20
CA PHE A 19 -6.27 15.41 -0.24
C PHE A 19 -7.27 15.93 -1.28
N PRO A 20 -7.46 15.25 -2.43
CA PRO A 20 -8.25 15.74 -3.53
C PRO A 20 -9.76 15.53 -3.30
N GLU A 21 -10.45 16.44 -2.65
CA GLU A 21 -11.89 16.34 -2.35
C GLU A 21 -12.77 16.11 -3.60
N ALA A 22 -12.31 16.55 -4.77
CA ALA A 22 -13.02 16.37 -6.03
C ALA A 22 -13.30 14.90 -6.42
N ILE A 23 -12.58 13.94 -5.80
CA ILE A 23 -12.79 12.50 -6.06
C ILE A 23 -14.11 11.96 -5.49
N LYS A 24 -14.77 12.70 -4.61
CA LYS A 24 -15.99 12.29 -3.90
C LYS A 24 -17.10 11.76 -4.84
N ASP A 25 -17.30 12.40 -5.97
CA ASP A 25 -18.35 12.04 -6.92
C ASP A 25 -17.88 11.13 -8.07
N MET A 26 -16.65 10.64 -7.97
CA MET A 26 -16.04 9.76 -8.96
C MET A 26 -16.21 8.30 -8.58
N THR A 27 -16.07 7.40 -9.55
CA THR A 27 -15.93 5.97 -9.28
C THR A 27 -14.56 5.71 -8.68
N PHE A 28 -14.50 4.93 -7.60
CA PHE A 28 -13.28 4.64 -6.86
C PHE A 28 -13.07 3.14 -6.66
N THR A 29 -11.83 2.68 -6.79
CA THR A 29 -11.46 1.30 -6.48
C THR A 29 -10.29 1.22 -5.51
N PHE A 30 -10.44 0.36 -4.52
CA PHE A 30 -9.33 -0.18 -3.75
C PHE A 30 -8.65 -1.33 -4.50
N GLY A 31 -7.50 -1.78 -4.01
CA GLY A 31 -6.91 -3.08 -4.35
C GLY A 31 -7.69 -4.24 -3.74
N SER A 32 -7.02 -5.33 -3.35
CA SER A 32 -7.66 -6.44 -2.65
C SER A 32 -8.11 -6.04 -1.24
N LYS A 33 -9.14 -6.73 -0.73
CA LYS A 33 -9.71 -6.44 0.61
C LYS A 33 -8.73 -6.63 1.76
N SER A 34 -7.69 -7.45 1.60
CA SER A 34 -6.66 -7.72 2.60
C SER A 34 -5.38 -6.90 2.41
N SER A 35 -5.33 -5.97 1.43
CA SER A 35 -4.12 -5.22 1.13
C SER A 35 -3.91 -4.06 2.10
N THR A 36 -2.71 -3.96 2.69
CA THR A 36 -2.31 -2.81 3.51
C THR A 36 -2.28 -1.53 2.66
N SER A 37 -1.48 -1.51 1.59
CA SER A 37 -1.31 -0.31 0.76
C SER A 37 -2.41 -0.08 -0.28
N GLY A 38 -3.16 -1.13 -0.64
CA GLY A 38 -4.28 -1.02 -1.58
C GLY A 38 -5.63 -0.78 -0.92
N ARG A 39 -5.75 -0.95 0.40
CA ARG A 39 -7.00 -0.77 1.13
C ARG A 39 -6.83 -0.15 2.51
N LEU A 40 -6.15 -0.82 3.46
CA LEU A 40 -6.12 -0.40 4.87
C LEU A 40 -5.68 1.06 5.01
N MET A 41 -4.48 1.37 4.53
CA MET A 41 -3.93 2.72 4.64
C MET A 41 -4.70 3.76 3.82
N PRO A 42 -5.10 3.50 2.56
CA PRO A 42 -6.02 4.40 1.85
C PRO A 42 -7.34 4.64 2.58
N THR A 43 -7.96 3.62 3.18
CA THR A 43 -9.18 3.77 3.99
C THR A 43 -8.93 4.73 5.16
N TYR A 44 -7.88 4.48 5.94
CA TYR A 44 -7.51 5.33 7.07
C TYR A 44 -7.32 6.80 6.66
N PHE A 45 -6.56 7.04 5.60
CA PHE A 45 -6.31 8.42 5.17
C PHE A 45 -7.55 9.10 4.60
N ILE A 46 -8.44 8.38 3.90
CA ILE A 46 -9.73 8.94 3.52
C ILE A 46 -10.51 9.35 4.78
N MET A 47 -10.58 8.48 5.79
CA MET A 47 -11.27 8.79 7.06
C MET A 47 -10.62 9.97 7.78
N LYS A 48 -9.30 10.03 7.85
CA LYS A 48 -8.54 11.09 8.49
C LYS A 48 -8.76 12.45 7.82
N GLU A 49 -8.73 12.50 6.50
CA GLU A 49 -8.86 13.74 5.73
C GLU A 49 -10.32 14.23 5.60
N THR A 50 -11.28 13.29 5.63
CA THR A 50 -12.69 13.62 5.35
C THR A 50 -13.62 13.48 6.55
N GLY A 51 -13.18 12.81 7.64
CA GLY A 51 -14.01 12.46 8.79
C GLY A 51 -15.07 11.40 8.49
N LYS A 52 -15.01 10.70 7.37
CA LYS A 52 -16.00 9.73 6.90
C LYS A 52 -15.38 8.42 6.46
N SER A 53 -16.09 7.32 6.62
CA SER A 53 -15.71 6.06 5.97
C SER A 53 -15.71 6.24 4.44
N PRO A 54 -14.95 5.42 3.68
CA PRO A 54 -15.00 5.49 2.22
C PRO A 54 -16.42 5.27 1.68
N GLU A 55 -17.18 4.37 2.29
CA GLU A 55 -18.56 4.05 1.92
C GLU A 55 -19.52 5.25 2.12
N ASP A 56 -19.23 6.11 3.11
CA ASP A 56 -20.02 7.33 3.40
C ASP A 56 -19.48 8.57 2.67
N TYR A 57 -18.20 8.53 2.27
CA TYR A 57 -17.57 9.64 1.59
C TYR A 57 -17.89 9.65 0.10
N PHE A 58 -17.70 8.52 -0.58
CA PHE A 58 -17.96 8.43 -2.02
C PHE A 58 -19.44 8.37 -2.33
N SER A 59 -19.90 9.18 -3.28
CA SER A 59 -21.29 9.17 -3.76
C SER A 59 -21.67 7.93 -4.55
N LYS A 60 -20.68 7.15 -5.00
CA LYS A 60 -20.83 5.89 -5.72
C LYS A 60 -20.23 4.75 -4.90
N PRO A 61 -20.77 3.51 -5.01
CA PRO A 61 -20.22 2.38 -4.27
C PRO A 61 -18.73 2.17 -4.57
N VAL A 62 -17.94 2.01 -3.50
CA VAL A 62 -16.51 1.70 -3.63
C VAL A 62 -16.31 0.30 -4.21
N GLN A 63 -15.33 0.14 -5.07
CA GLN A 63 -15.01 -1.11 -5.75
C GLN A 63 -13.76 -1.74 -5.15
N PHE A 64 -13.55 -3.03 -5.40
CA PHE A 64 -12.38 -3.78 -4.99
C PHE A 64 -11.88 -4.65 -6.15
N GLN A 65 -10.57 -4.74 -6.30
CA GLN A 65 -9.94 -5.63 -7.24
C GLN A 65 -9.71 -7.01 -6.57
N ALA A 66 -10.63 -7.94 -6.80
CA ALA A 66 -10.58 -9.27 -6.18
C ALA A 66 -9.39 -10.10 -6.67
N THR A 67 -9.01 -9.95 -7.94
CA THR A 67 -7.86 -10.59 -8.56
C THR A 67 -6.92 -9.56 -9.16
N GLY A 68 -5.61 -9.81 -9.13
CA GLY A 68 -4.61 -8.89 -9.68
C GLY A 68 -4.28 -7.67 -8.82
N GLY A 69 -5.00 -7.44 -7.72
CA GLY A 69 -4.65 -6.43 -6.71
C GLY A 69 -4.26 -5.07 -7.28
N HIS A 70 -3.02 -4.64 -7.04
CA HIS A 70 -2.49 -3.34 -7.49
C HIS A 70 -2.43 -3.19 -9.00
N ASP A 71 -2.07 -4.27 -9.73
CA ASP A 71 -2.00 -4.29 -11.19
C ASP A 71 -3.37 -4.03 -11.81
N ALA A 72 -4.38 -4.73 -11.28
CA ALA A 72 -5.75 -4.55 -11.73
C ALA A 72 -6.27 -3.14 -11.43
N THR A 73 -5.94 -2.58 -10.26
CA THR A 73 -6.25 -1.19 -9.91
C THR A 73 -5.65 -0.21 -10.92
N ALA A 74 -4.34 -0.34 -11.19
CA ALA A 74 -3.64 0.53 -12.13
C ALA A 74 -4.22 0.46 -13.54
N ARG A 75 -4.47 -0.75 -14.06
CA ARG A 75 -5.07 -0.96 -15.39
C ARG A 75 -6.52 -0.46 -15.47
N ALA A 76 -7.32 -0.67 -14.42
CA ALA A 76 -8.70 -0.19 -14.39
C ALA A 76 -8.78 1.34 -14.46
N VAL A 77 -7.85 2.03 -13.76
CA VAL A 77 -7.77 3.49 -13.84
C VAL A 77 -7.20 3.94 -15.19
N ALA A 78 -6.09 3.35 -15.65
CA ALA A 78 -5.47 3.73 -16.92
C ALA A 78 -6.39 3.53 -18.13
N SER A 79 -7.27 2.52 -18.10
CA SER A 79 -8.29 2.29 -19.15
C SER A 79 -9.53 3.15 -19.01
N GLY A 80 -9.71 3.87 -17.89
CA GLY A 80 -10.92 4.65 -17.60
C GLY A 80 -12.12 3.82 -17.15
N SER A 81 -11.96 2.52 -16.88
CA SER A 81 -13.03 1.67 -16.34
C SER A 81 -13.44 2.13 -14.94
N VAL A 82 -12.51 2.72 -14.19
CA VAL A 82 -12.71 3.39 -12.91
C VAL A 82 -11.97 4.73 -12.95
N GLN A 83 -12.56 5.77 -12.39
CA GLN A 83 -11.99 7.11 -12.48
C GLN A 83 -10.81 7.32 -11.52
N VAL A 84 -10.85 6.73 -10.32
CA VAL A 84 -9.83 6.91 -9.27
C VAL A 84 -9.53 5.57 -8.61
N GLY A 85 -8.30 5.36 -8.19
CA GLY A 85 -7.92 4.16 -7.44
C GLY A 85 -6.75 4.41 -6.50
N ALA A 86 -6.60 3.51 -5.51
CA ALA A 86 -5.48 3.54 -4.57
C ALA A 86 -4.67 2.24 -4.63
N LEU A 87 -3.34 2.37 -4.66
CA LEU A 87 -2.44 1.23 -4.83
C LEU A 87 -1.04 1.50 -4.24
N SER A 88 -0.24 0.43 -4.19
CA SER A 88 1.18 0.50 -3.82
C SER A 88 1.97 1.40 -4.79
N TYR A 89 2.77 2.31 -4.23
CA TYR A 89 3.66 3.15 -5.01
C TYR A 89 4.69 2.34 -5.80
N LYS A 90 5.34 1.33 -5.17
CA LYS A 90 6.34 0.48 -5.83
C LYS A 90 5.76 -0.26 -7.03
N LYS A 91 4.52 -0.75 -6.91
CA LYS A 91 3.89 -1.47 -8.02
C LYS A 91 3.51 -0.53 -9.15
N TYR A 92 3.00 0.66 -8.83
CA TYR A 92 2.72 1.67 -9.84
C TYR A 92 4.00 2.06 -10.60
N ASP A 93 5.08 2.38 -9.87
CA ASP A 93 6.35 2.79 -10.48
C ASP A 93 6.96 1.68 -11.35
N SER A 94 6.88 0.41 -10.92
CA SER A 94 7.30 -0.75 -11.72
C SER A 94 6.49 -0.86 -13.01
N MET A 95 5.15 -0.76 -12.94
CA MET A 95 4.29 -0.87 -14.13
C MET A 95 4.53 0.25 -15.14
N ILE A 96 4.90 1.45 -14.68
CA ILE A 96 5.34 2.54 -15.57
C ILE A 96 6.70 2.19 -16.21
N ALA A 97 7.67 1.74 -15.43
CA ALA A 97 9.00 1.38 -15.93
C ALA A 97 8.94 0.24 -16.95
N ASP A 98 8.07 -0.74 -16.72
CA ASP A 98 7.86 -1.90 -17.60
C ASP A 98 6.98 -1.58 -18.82
N GLY A 99 6.43 -0.36 -18.91
CA GLY A 99 5.57 0.06 -20.02
C GLY A 99 4.18 -0.59 -20.01
N GLU A 100 3.75 -1.19 -18.90
CA GLU A 100 2.45 -1.84 -18.78
C GLU A 100 1.29 -0.83 -18.74
N ILE A 101 1.53 0.35 -18.20
CA ILE A 101 0.65 1.52 -18.24
C ILE A 101 1.47 2.78 -18.51
N LYS A 102 0.81 3.85 -18.92
CA LYS A 102 1.46 5.15 -19.09
C LYS A 102 1.08 6.09 -17.95
N ALA A 103 2.04 6.84 -17.44
CA ALA A 103 1.80 7.81 -16.36
C ALA A 103 0.78 8.89 -16.77
N GLU A 104 0.73 9.24 -18.06
CA GLU A 104 -0.24 10.19 -18.61
C GLU A 104 -1.69 9.69 -18.57
N ASP A 105 -1.91 8.36 -18.65
CA ASP A 105 -3.25 7.76 -18.63
C ASP A 105 -3.81 7.63 -17.21
N ALA A 106 -2.93 7.48 -16.22
CA ALA A 106 -3.28 7.32 -14.80
C ALA A 106 -2.35 8.16 -13.89
N PRO A 107 -2.34 9.50 -14.00
CA PRO A 107 -1.48 10.36 -13.19
C PRO A 107 -1.73 10.17 -11.69
N ILE A 108 -0.64 10.31 -10.91
CA ILE A 108 -0.71 10.37 -9.46
C ILE A 108 -1.36 11.70 -9.09
N ILE A 109 -2.45 11.67 -8.31
CA ILE A 109 -3.16 12.87 -7.85
C ILE A 109 -2.87 13.19 -6.39
N TRP A 110 -2.50 12.16 -5.59
CA TRP A 110 -2.14 12.32 -4.19
C TRP A 110 -1.36 11.10 -3.69
N GLN A 111 -0.62 11.27 -2.58
CA GLN A 111 0.10 10.18 -1.93
C GLN A 111 -0.04 10.26 -0.42
N THR A 112 -0.14 9.10 0.22
CA THR A 112 -0.14 9.05 1.68
C THR A 112 1.22 9.47 2.26
N PRO A 113 1.29 9.90 3.52
CA PRO A 113 2.52 9.84 4.29
C PRO A 113 3.13 8.43 4.29
N TYR A 114 4.40 8.33 4.67
CA TYR A 114 5.08 7.03 4.83
C TYR A 114 4.54 6.27 6.05
N TYR A 115 4.53 4.95 5.94
CA TYR A 115 4.22 3.98 7.00
C TYR A 115 5.14 2.78 6.89
N ALA A 116 5.16 1.89 7.92
CA ALA A 116 6.04 0.72 7.95
C ALA A 116 5.86 -0.19 6.72
N ASP A 117 6.97 -0.71 6.22
CA ASP A 117 7.01 -1.64 5.08
C ASP A 117 6.80 -3.09 5.57
N TYR A 118 6.91 -4.06 4.67
CA TYR A 118 6.89 -5.48 5.01
C TYR A 118 7.98 -5.84 6.01
N ASN A 119 7.74 -6.85 6.82
CA ASN A 119 8.71 -7.37 7.77
C ASN A 119 8.79 -8.90 7.70
N LEU A 120 9.89 -9.42 8.23
CA LEU A 120 10.07 -10.82 8.58
C LEU A 120 9.84 -10.96 10.08
N THR A 121 8.82 -11.72 10.47
CA THR A 121 8.47 -11.94 11.89
C THR A 121 8.95 -13.30 12.34
N ALA A 122 9.85 -13.34 13.33
CA ALA A 122 10.31 -14.56 13.95
C ALA A 122 9.31 -15.02 15.03
N HIS A 123 8.95 -16.30 15.02
CA HIS A 123 8.12 -16.88 16.08
C HIS A 123 8.97 -17.14 17.35
N PRO A 124 8.50 -16.80 18.56
CA PRO A 124 9.26 -16.99 19.80
C PRO A 124 9.75 -18.42 20.04
N ALA A 125 9.01 -19.43 19.59
CA ALA A 125 9.42 -20.84 19.71
C ALA A 125 10.75 -21.16 19.01
N LEU A 126 11.27 -20.28 18.15
CA LEU A 126 12.60 -20.47 17.55
C LEU A 126 13.72 -20.42 18.60
N GLU A 127 13.58 -19.60 19.64
CA GLU A 127 14.54 -19.55 20.74
C GLU A 127 14.48 -20.80 21.60
N GLU A 128 13.28 -21.38 21.81
CA GLU A 128 13.11 -22.66 22.53
C GLU A 128 13.77 -23.83 21.77
N LEU A 129 13.73 -23.80 20.41
CA LEU A 129 14.25 -24.86 19.55
C LEU A 129 15.76 -24.72 19.29
N PHE A 130 16.27 -23.50 19.15
CA PHE A 130 17.63 -23.23 18.64
C PHE A 130 18.50 -22.42 19.60
N GLY A 131 17.97 -22.04 20.78
CA GLY A 131 18.67 -21.30 21.85
C GLY A 131 18.35 -19.81 21.86
N GLU A 132 18.53 -19.17 23.03
CA GLU A 132 18.09 -17.79 23.34
C GLU A 132 18.62 -16.70 22.39
N GLU A 133 19.77 -16.91 21.74
CA GLU A 133 20.35 -15.91 20.83
C GLU A 133 20.01 -16.16 19.36
N PHE A 134 19.15 -17.13 19.05
CA PHE A 134 18.91 -17.55 17.67
C PHE A 134 18.25 -16.45 16.86
N ILE A 135 17.25 -15.75 17.40
CA ILE A 135 16.52 -14.68 16.69
C ILE A 135 17.46 -13.51 16.38
N ASP A 136 18.31 -13.12 17.31
CA ASP A 136 19.31 -12.05 17.09
C ASP A 136 20.32 -12.42 16.01
N LYS A 137 20.81 -13.67 16.01
CA LYS A 137 21.71 -14.18 14.98
C LYS A 137 21.05 -14.24 13.61
N LEU A 138 19.77 -14.65 13.57
CA LEU A 138 18.97 -14.68 12.35
C LEU A 138 18.77 -13.26 11.78
N GLN A 139 18.35 -12.31 12.63
CA GLN A 139 18.20 -10.91 12.22
C GLN A 139 19.53 -10.36 11.68
N LYS A 140 20.63 -10.57 12.40
CA LYS A 140 21.94 -10.12 11.93
C LYS A 140 22.31 -10.74 10.60
N SER A 141 22.11 -12.02 10.39
CA SER A 141 22.41 -12.70 9.12
C SER A 141 21.59 -12.17 7.94
N LEU A 142 20.32 -11.79 8.19
CA LEU A 142 19.46 -11.20 7.18
C LEU A 142 19.88 -9.76 6.86
N VAL A 143 20.20 -8.96 7.88
CA VAL A 143 20.65 -7.56 7.71
C VAL A 143 22.01 -7.49 7.01
N ASP A 144 22.92 -8.41 7.30
CA ASP A 144 24.24 -8.48 6.68
C ASP A 144 24.23 -9.20 5.29
N CYS A 145 23.04 -9.54 4.78
CA CYS A 145 22.92 -10.26 3.50
C CYS A 145 23.18 -9.33 2.31
N GLU A 146 24.23 -9.62 1.56
CA GLU A 146 24.62 -8.93 0.31
C GLU A 146 24.27 -9.75 -0.95
N ASP A 147 23.64 -10.91 -0.81
CA ASP A 147 23.27 -11.75 -1.95
C ASP A 147 22.10 -11.11 -2.72
N GLU A 148 22.41 -10.61 -3.92
CA GLU A 148 21.42 -9.96 -4.78
C GLU A 148 20.23 -10.86 -5.14
N ALA A 149 20.43 -12.19 -5.26
CA ALA A 149 19.33 -13.10 -5.59
C ALA A 149 18.36 -13.23 -4.43
N VAL A 150 18.89 -13.25 -3.19
CA VAL A 150 18.07 -13.25 -1.96
C VAL A 150 17.32 -11.92 -1.84
N LEU A 151 18.00 -10.78 -1.96
CA LEU A 151 17.39 -9.46 -1.85
C LEU A 151 16.31 -9.23 -2.92
N LYS A 152 16.57 -9.66 -4.16
CA LYS A 152 15.59 -9.62 -5.25
C LYS A 152 14.35 -10.48 -4.99
N ALA A 153 14.49 -11.62 -4.29
CA ALA A 153 13.33 -12.44 -3.91
C ALA A 153 12.37 -11.69 -2.98
N PHE A 154 12.89 -10.77 -2.17
CA PHE A 154 12.09 -9.85 -1.34
C PHE A 154 11.71 -8.55 -2.06
N ASN A 155 12.18 -8.35 -3.29
CA ASN A 155 12.04 -7.09 -4.04
C ASN A 155 12.55 -5.88 -3.22
N ARG A 156 13.76 -6.03 -2.67
CA ARG A 156 14.47 -5.04 -1.85
C ARG A 156 15.92 -4.96 -2.27
N ASP A 157 16.54 -3.83 -1.98
CA ASP A 157 17.96 -3.59 -2.20
C ASP A 157 18.78 -3.96 -0.95
N ASP A 158 18.15 -3.88 0.23
CA ASP A 158 18.69 -4.26 1.53
C ASP A 158 17.59 -4.68 2.51
N LEU A 159 18.00 -5.23 3.65
CA LEU A 159 17.16 -5.52 4.81
C LEU A 159 17.72 -4.74 6.01
N ILE A 160 16.84 -4.13 6.77
CA ILE A 160 17.20 -3.32 7.95
C ILE A 160 16.63 -3.93 9.23
N PRO A 161 17.26 -3.70 10.41
CA PRO A 161 16.66 -4.09 11.67
C PRO A 161 15.29 -3.48 11.83
N ALA A 162 14.35 -4.23 12.38
CA ALA A 162 13.01 -3.76 12.68
C ALA A 162 12.61 -4.13 14.12
N LYS A 163 11.73 -3.31 14.69
CA LYS A 163 11.16 -3.51 16.02
C LYS A 163 9.65 -3.48 15.96
N ASN A 164 8.97 -4.17 16.85
CA ASN A 164 7.50 -4.23 16.91
C ASN A 164 6.87 -2.84 17.02
N GLU A 165 7.48 -1.93 17.78
CA GLU A 165 6.98 -0.57 18.00
C GLU A 165 6.84 0.24 16.71
N GLU A 166 7.63 -0.07 15.69
CA GLU A 166 7.55 0.61 14.38
C GLU A 166 6.28 0.25 13.60
N PHE A 167 5.60 -0.84 13.99
CA PHE A 167 4.37 -1.33 13.36
C PHE A 167 3.11 -1.00 14.17
N GLU A 168 3.22 -0.42 15.37
CA GLU A 168 2.07 -0.04 16.21
C GLU A 168 1.11 0.88 15.46
N GLY A 169 1.63 1.82 14.67
CA GLY A 169 0.80 2.71 13.86
C GLY A 169 -0.11 1.99 12.86
N ILE A 170 0.34 0.87 12.27
CA ILE A 170 -0.49 0.04 11.38
C ILE A 170 -1.54 -0.72 12.18
N TYR A 171 -1.18 -1.21 13.37
CA TYR A 171 -2.09 -1.90 14.27
C TYR A 171 -3.23 -0.98 14.74
N GLU A 172 -2.91 0.25 15.17
CA GLU A 172 -3.91 1.24 15.56
C GLU A 172 -4.84 1.63 14.39
N VAL A 173 -4.27 1.80 13.20
CA VAL A 173 -5.07 2.01 11.98
C VAL A 173 -6.04 0.85 11.73
N ALA A 174 -5.59 -0.40 11.88
CA ALA A 174 -6.43 -1.57 11.67
C ALA A 174 -7.60 -1.66 12.67
N LYS A 175 -7.38 -1.21 13.91
CA LYS A 175 -8.44 -1.04 14.92
C LYS A 175 -9.41 0.08 14.54
N GLU A 176 -8.89 1.26 14.20
CA GLU A 176 -9.70 2.45 13.89
C GLU A 176 -10.63 2.22 12.70
N VAL A 177 -10.17 1.50 11.68
CA VAL A 177 -10.99 1.14 10.52
C VAL A 177 -11.85 -0.13 10.73
N GLY A 178 -11.80 -0.77 11.93
CA GLY A 178 -12.62 -1.91 12.28
C GLY A 178 -12.22 -3.24 11.62
N ILE A 179 -11.00 -3.36 11.11
CA ILE A 179 -10.46 -4.61 10.53
C ILE A 179 -9.99 -5.56 11.64
N MET A 180 -9.51 -5.01 12.75
CA MET A 180 -9.15 -5.76 13.97
C MET A 180 -10.10 -5.37 15.10
N ARG A 181 -10.42 -6.36 15.96
CA ARG A 181 -11.26 -6.19 17.17
C ARG A 181 -10.40 -6.14 18.41
#